data_1043e91d8635106da153322d3f8b6761
#
_entry.id   1043e91d8635106da153322d3f8b6761
#
_cell.length_a   1.000
_cell.length_b   1.000
_cell.length_c   1.000
_cell.angle_alpha   90.00
_cell.angle_beta   90.00
_cell.angle_gamma   90.00
#
_symmetry.space_group_name_H-M   'P 1'
#
loop_
_entity.id
_entity.type
_entity.pdbx_description
1 polymer ?
#
loop_
_entity_poly.entity_id
_entity_poly.type
_entity_poly.pdbx_seq_one_letter_code
_entity_poly.pdbx_strand_id
1 'polypeptide(L)'
;MCMLIDFDHWDVDEDSPFGSGASEKKWLINSETKQKGIFKFPKGVDIGKPTGEYWAEKIASQIAEVLGIECAKVDIGIFRGRVGSMSYMILKEEEELIEGIQYITNIYKEYNQDKFIDYVTEEPYSINMILQSIKKTGLGNDFLNIPIFDALIGNSDRHHSNWGIVRNKINGEIRISPLYDNGSSLCCLINPKDVQNFLRDKTRLESLIFSKSKSMIRWSKPNRIGHFELAQHIKDNYYDGTISIVDKIRDDLSNTKIKDIIGGYDDIIINPRIKELLYVFLIRRRKKIIDIYYGEEEGE
;
A
#
# COMPACT_ATOMS: atom_id res chain seq x y z
N MET A 1 -15.52 -11.58 12.36
CA MET A 1 -16.12 -11.38 11.04
C MET A 1 -16.15 -9.90 10.74
N CYS A 2 -15.56 -9.45 9.64
CA CYS A 2 -15.57 -8.04 9.24
C CYS A 2 -16.99 -7.70 8.77
N MET A 3 -17.64 -6.77 9.46
CA MET A 3 -18.98 -6.28 9.10
C MET A 3 -18.85 -4.95 8.36
N LEU A 4 -19.80 -4.66 7.48
CA LEU A 4 -19.93 -3.34 6.87
C LEU A 4 -20.39 -2.33 7.92
N ILE A 5 -19.67 -1.22 8.04
CA ILE A 5 -20.01 -0.13 8.95
C ILE A 5 -20.87 0.88 8.18
N ASP A 6 -21.94 1.34 8.82
CA ASP A 6 -22.75 2.43 8.28
C ASP A 6 -22.14 3.78 8.68
N PHE A 7 -21.74 4.56 7.67
CA PHE A 7 -21.17 5.89 7.83
C PHE A 7 -22.16 7.01 7.49
N ASP A 8 -23.43 6.72 7.21
CA ASP A 8 -24.42 7.73 6.84
C ASP A 8 -24.71 8.74 7.98
N HIS A 9 -24.36 8.36 9.22
CA HIS A 9 -24.45 9.24 10.40
C HIS A 9 -23.22 10.14 10.61
N TRP A 10 -22.20 10.07 9.71
CA TRP A 10 -21.05 10.95 9.73
C TRP A 10 -21.27 12.15 8.83
N ASP A 11 -20.85 13.33 9.29
CA ASP A 11 -20.94 14.55 8.51
C ASP A 11 -19.81 14.66 7.49
N VAL A 12 -20.10 15.31 6.35
CA VAL A 12 -19.03 15.66 5.39
C VAL A 12 -18.26 16.85 5.94
N ASP A 13 -16.96 16.70 6.09
CA ASP A 13 -16.06 17.78 6.50
C ASP A 13 -15.60 18.57 5.26
N GLU A 14 -16.28 19.70 5.01
CA GLU A 14 -15.99 20.56 3.86
C GLU A 14 -14.74 21.43 4.06
N ASP A 15 -14.30 21.59 5.30
CA ASP A 15 -13.13 22.42 5.66
C ASP A 15 -11.80 21.66 5.47
N SER A 16 -11.84 20.34 5.35
CA SER A 16 -10.65 19.54 5.11
C SER A 16 -10.16 19.66 3.66
N PRO A 17 -8.86 19.82 3.43
CA PRO A 17 -8.32 19.96 2.09
C PRO A 17 -8.66 18.71 1.25
N PHE A 18 -9.04 18.93 0.00
CA PHE A 18 -9.20 17.83 -0.96
C PHE A 18 -7.87 17.10 -1.05
N GLY A 19 -7.83 15.82 -0.63
CA GLY A 19 -6.62 15.02 -0.77
C GLY A 19 -6.22 14.89 -2.25
N SER A 20 -4.93 14.82 -2.51
CA SER A 20 -4.38 14.52 -3.84
C SER A 20 -4.90 13.17 -4.37
N GLY A 21 -5.07 13.04 -5.69
CA GLY A 21 -5.43 11.78 -6.36
C GLY A 21 -6.82 11.78 -7.01
N ALA A 22 -6.95 10.95 -8.06
CA ALA A 22 -8.10 10.90 -8.99
C ALA A 22 -9.30 10.10 -8.46
N SER A 23 -9.22 9.45 -7.30
CA SER A 23 -10.32 8.66 -6.74
C SER A 23 -11.38 9.55 -6.10
N GLU A 24 -12.65 9.22 -6.32
CA GLU A 24 -13.75 9.88 -5.62
C GLU A 24 -13.66 9.60 -4.12
N LYS A 25 -13.61 10.65 -3.32
CA LYS A 25 -13.43 10.57 -1.87
C LYS A 25 -14.13 11.72 -1.15
N LYS A 26 -14.46 11.50 0.12
CA LYS A 26 -15.04 12.49 1.01
C LYS A 26 -14.33 12.44 2.35
N TRP A 27 -13.99 13.59 2.90
CA TRP A 27 -13.65 13.71 4.30
C TRP A 27 -14.95 13.58 5.12
N LEU A 28 -14.93 12.70 6.10
CA LEU A 28 -16.04 12.52 7.03
C LEU A 28 -15.56 12.75 8.46
N ILE A 29 -16.45 13.30 9.26
CA ILE A 29 -16.25 13.51 10.69
C ILE A 29 -17.42 12.96 11.46
N ASN A 30 -17.15 12.20 12.51
CA ASN A 30 -18.17 11.81 13.47
C ASN A 30 -18.39 12.99 14.44
N SER A 31 -19.60 13.56 14.45
CA SER A 31 -19.94 14.74 15.25
C SER A 31 -19.87 14.46 16.77
N GLU A 32 -20.04 13.21 17.21
CA GLU A 32 -19.99 12.81 18.61
C GLU A 32 -18.56 12.55 19.09
N THR A 33 -17.83 11.69 18.35
CA THR A 33 -16.47 11.25 18.75
C THR A 33 -15.35 12.15 18.27
N LYS A 34 -15.66 13.07 17.34
CA LYS A 34 -14.69 13.92 16.61
C LYS A 34 -13.67 13.12 15.77
N GLN A 35 -13.90 11.84 15.60
CA GLN A 35 -13.07 11.01 14.74
C GLN A 35 -13.23 11.44 13.29
N LYS A 36 -12.10 11.59 12.57
CA LYS A 36 -12.06 11.97 11.16
C LYS A 36 -11.46 10.88 10.29
N GLY A 37 -11.84 10.86 9.02
CA GLY A 37 -11.24 9.97 8.04
C GLY A 37 -11.67 10.31 6.61
N ILE A 38 -11.01 9.68 5.65
CA ILE A 38 -11.33 9.78 4.23
C ILE A 38 -12.11 8.54 3.82
N PHE A 39 -13.36 8.74 3.43
CA PHE A 39 -14.14 7.68 2.79
C PHE A 39 -13.86 7.69 1.28
N LYS A 40 -13.30 6.58 0.79
CA LYS A 40 -12.92 6.39 -0.61
C LYS A 40 -13.91 5.45 -1.29
N PHE A 41 -14.42 5.88 -2.44
CA PHE A 41 -15.27 5.03 -3.28
C PHE A 41 -14.41 4.27 -4.28
N PRO A 42 -14.61 2.94 -4.43
CA PRO A 42 -13.88 2.16 -5.42
C PRO A 42 -14.26 2.60 -6.83
N LYS A 43 -13.31 2.50 -7.76
CA LYS A 43 -13.59 2.72 -9.18
C LYS A 43 -14.60 1.70 -9.70
N GLY A 44 -15.47 2.09 -10.62
CA GLY A 44 -16.33 1.15 -11.34
C GLY A 44 -15.55 0.54 -12.51
N VAL A 45 -15.58 -0.79 -12.65
CA VAL A 45 -15.02 -1.47 -13.85
C VAL A 45 -16.11 -1.59 -14.92
N ASP A 46 -17.36 -1.79 -14.47
CA ASP A 46 -18.58 -1.82 -15.30
C ASP A 46 -19.72 -1.21 -14.49
N ILE A 47 -20.79 -0.82 -15.19
CA ILE A 47 -22.00 -0.26 -14.55
C ILE A 47 -22.46 -1.19 -13.40
N GLY A 48 -22.27 -0.72 -12.17
CA GLY A 48 -22.76 -1.37 -10.94
C GLY A 48 -21.85 -2.39 -10.27
N LYS A 49 -20.56 -2.53 -10.68
CA LYS A 49 -19.61 -3.42 -10.00
C LYS A 49 -18.37 -2.65 -9.56
N PRO A 50 -18.19 -2.47 -8.24
CA PRO A 50 -17.00 -1.82 -7.72
C PRO A 50 -15.76 -2.72 -7.88
N THR A 51 -14.59 -2.09 -8.08
CA THR A 51 -13.30 -2.76 -7.94
C THR A 51 -13.05 -3.14 -6.48
N GLY A 52 -12.05 -3.99 -6.24
CA GLY A 52 -11.70 -4.43 -4.88
C GLY A 52 -10.84 -3.46 -4.06
N GLU A 53 -10.67 -2.23 -4.47
CA GLU A 53 -9.80 -1.25 -3.81
C GLU A 53 -10.16 -1.08 -2.31
N TYR A 54 -11.44 -1.12 -1.95
CA TYR A 54 -11.91 -0.95 -0.57
C TYR A 54 -11.49 -2.10 0.37
N TRP A 55 -11.56 -3.35 -0.07
CA TRP A 55 -11.08 -4.48 0.73
C TRP A 55 -9.57 -4.65 0.64
N ALA A 56 -8.93 -4.27 -0.48
CA ALA A 56 -7.48 -4.28 -0.61
C ALA A 56 -6.83 -3.32 0.41
N GLU A 57 -7.37 -2.11 0.56
CA GLU A 57 -6.93 -1.14 1.57
C GLU A 57 -7.02 -1.73 2.99
N LYS A 58 -8.15 -2.38 3.32
CA LYS A 58 -8.36 -2.99 4.65
C LYS A 58 -7.43 -4.17 4.90
N ILE A 59 -7.30 -5.10 3.94
CA ILE A 59 -6.40 -6.25 4.08
C ILE A 59 -4.95 -5.80 4.22
N ALA A 60 -4.51 -4.81 3.43
CA ALA A 60 -3.17 -4.24 3.55
C ALA A 60 -2.92 -3.66 4.95
N SER A 61 -3.90 -2.94 5.52
CA SER A 61 -3.81 -2.42 6.89
C SER A 61 -3.68 -3.54 7.93
N GLN A 62 -4.43 -4.64 7.78
CA GLN A 62 -4.32 -5.79 8.69
C GLN A 62 -2.99 -6.54 8.56
N ILE A 63 -2.45 -6.67 7.34
CA ILE A 63 -1.12 -7.25 7.13
C ILE A 63 -0.05 -6.37 7.77
N ALA A 64 -0.14 -5.04 7.60
CA ALA A 64 0.77 -4.09 8.23
C ALA A 64 0.74 -4.20 9.76
N GLU A 65 -0.44 -4.34 10.36
CA GLU A 65 -0.63 -4.56 11.81
C GLU A 65 0.09 -5.82 12.28
N VAL A 66 -0.06 -6.95 11.58
CA VAL A 66 0.64 -8.20 11.90
C VAL A 66 2.16 -8.03 11.86
N LEU A 67 2.66 -7.25 10.90
CA LEU A 67 4.09 -6.98 10.74
C LEU A 67 4.61 -5.86 11.68
N GLY A 68 3.73 -5.26 12.49
CA GLY A 68 4.09 -4.13 13.34
C GLY A 68 4.56 -2.89 12.55
N ILE A 69 4.01 -2.70 11.35
CA ILE A 69 4.24 -1.51 10.52
C ILE A 69 3.11 -0.52 10.80
N GLU A 70 3.44 0.72 11.12
CA GLU A 70 2.43 1.75 11.24
C GLU A 70 1.68 1.95 9.93
N CYS A 71 0.36 1.85 9.98
CA CYS A 71 -0.53 1.97 8.83
C CYS A 71 -1.82 2.68 9.24
N ALA A 72 -2.42 3.40 8.32
CA ALA A 72 -3.75 3.96 8.53
C ALA A 72 -4.72 2.84 8.93
N LYS A 73 -5.48 3.05 10.00
CA LYS A 73 -6.60 2.17 10.32
C LYS A 73 -7.65 2.33 9.23
N VAL A 74 -8.16 1.21 8.76
CA VAL A 74 -9.17 1.19 7.68
C VAL A 74 -10.35 0.35 8.10
N ASP A 75 -11.56 0.82 7.80
CA ASP A 75 -12.77 0.01 7.88
C ASP A 75 -13.51 0.01 6.54
N ILE A 76 -14.27 -1.05 6.30
CA ILE A 76 -15.13 -1.16 5.11
C ILE A 76 -16.54 -0.77 5.53
N GLY A 77 -17.20 0.03 4.73
CA GLY A 77 -18.55 0.44 5.06
C GLY A 77 -19.35 1.00 3.90
N ILE A 78 -20.49 1.55 4.26
CA ILE A 78 -21.44 2.17 3.32
C ILE A 78 -21.55 3.64 3.69
N PHE A 79 -21.51 4.50 2.68
CA PHE A 79 -21.81 5.90 2.78
C PHE A 79 -22.71 6.31 1.60
N ARG A 80 -23.88 6.86 1.89
CA ARG A 80 -24.92 7.23 0.92
C ARG A 80 -25.26 6.08 -0.04
N GLY A 81 -25.45 4.88 0.53
CA GLY A 81 -25.81 3.67 -0.20
C GLY A 81 -24.70 3.06 -1.05
N ARG A 82 -23.45 3.55 -0.96
CA ARG A 82 -22.32 3.08 -1.75
C ARG A 82 -21.26 2.47 -0.84
N VAL A 83 -20.76 1.27 -1.21
CA VAL A 83 -19.65 0.63 -0.51
C VAL A 83 -18.34 1.39 -0.75
N GLY A 84 -17.49 1.42 0.27
CA GLY A 84 -16.16 2.00 0.19
C GLY A 84 -15.28 1.63 1.39
N SER A 85 -14.13 2.27 1.48
CA SER A 85 -13.23 2.17 2.62
C SER A 85 -13.14 3.51 3.35
N MET A 86 -13.24 3.48 4.68
CA MET A 86 -12.94 4.57 5.57
C MET A 86 -11.49 4.44 6.04
N SER A 87 -10.62 5.32 5.58
CA SER A 87 -9.24 5.44 6.07
C SER A 87 -9.21 6.54 7.12
N TYR A 88 -8.97 6.15 8.39
CA TYR A 88 -9.00 7.11 9.50
C TYR A 88 -7.75 8.00 9.50
N MET A 89 -7.91 9.20 10.09
CA MET A 89 -6.83 10.17 10.24
C MET A 89 -5.61 9.53 10.92
N ILE A 90 -4.45 9.70 10.30
CA ILE A 90 -3.16 9.16 10.78
C ILE A 90 -2.37 10.15 11.63
N LEU A 91 -2.80 11.40 11.67
CA LEU A 91 -2.12 12.48 12.37
C LEU A 91 -2.80 12.80 13.68
N LYS A 92 -2.01 13.11 14.69
CA LYS A 92 -2.46 13.77 15.90
C LYS A 92 -2.59 15.28 15.67
N GLU A 93 -3.22 15.99 16.59
CA GLU A 93 -3.48 17.43 16.47
C GLU A 93 -2.18 18.25 16.32
N GLU A 94 -1.15 17.85 17.05
CA GLU A 94 0.18 18.48 17.03
C GLU A 94 1.05 18.02 15.85
N GLU A 95 0.60 17.10 15.02
CA GLU A 95 1.37 16.56 13.90
C GLU A 95 0.98 17.20 12.57
N GLU A 96 1.91 17.14 11.64
CA GLU A 96 1.68 17.45 10.23
C GLU A 96 2.34 16.41 9.34
N LEU A 97 1.74 16.14 8.19
CA LEU A 97 2.30 15.28 7.16
C LEU A 97 3.01 16.14 6.11
N ILE A 98 4.28 15.84 5.89
CA ILE A 98 5.06 16.38 4.79
C ILE A 98 5.20 15.27 3.76
N GLU A 99 4.47 15.38 2.64
CA GLU A 99 4.49 14.36 1.59
C GLU A 99 5.87 14.23 0.94
N GLY A 100 6.20 13.04 0.45
CA GLY A 100 7.47 12.74 -0.20
C GLY A 100 7.81 13.68 -1.36
N ILE A 101 6.78 14.16 -2.10
CA ILE A 101 6.96 15.13 -3.18
C ILE A 101 7.65 16.41 -2.72
N GLN A 102 7.36 16.88 -1.51
CA GLN A 102 7.96 18.11 -0.98
C GLN A 102 9.45 17.92 -0.68
N TYR A 103 9.86 16.75 -0.18
CA TYR A 103 11.27 16.41 0.00
C TYR A 103 11.99 16.29 -1.34
N ILE A 104 11.37 15.64 -2.33
CA ILE A 104 11.94 15.47 -3.66
C ILE A 104 12.16 16.82 -4.34
N THR A 105 11.14 17.69 -4.41
CA THR A 105 11.25 19.00 -5.08
C THR A 105 12.15 19.98 -4.35
N ASN A 106 12.45 19.75 -3.08
CA ASN A 106 13.45 20.54 -2.36
C ASN A 106 14.88 20.30 -2.88
N ILE A 107 15.19 19.10 -3.35
CA ILE A 107 16.52 18.72 -3.88
C ILE A 107 16.51 18.77 -5.42
N TYR A 108 15.52 18.17 -6.05
CA TYR A 108 15.35 18.04 -7.49
C TYR A 108 14.39 19.11 -8.00
N LYS A 109 14.92 20.28 -8.35
CA LYS A 109 14.12 21.48 -8.64
C LYS A 109 13.30 21.38 -9.92
N GLU A 110 13.76 20.56 -10.89
CA GLU A 110 13.10 20.34 -12.17
C GLU A 110 12.38 18.98 -12.22
N TYR A 111 12.02 18.46 -11.02
CA TYR A 111 11.27 17.21 -10.93
C TYR A 111 9.85 17.37 -11.51
N ASN A 112 9.59 16.62 -12.58
CA ASN A 112 8.27 16.55 -13.18
C ASN A 112 7.42 15.46 -12.51
N GLN A 113 6.36 15.86 -11.84
CA GLN A 113 5.50 15.00 -11.02
C GLN A 113 4.72 13.99 -11.86
N ASP A 114 4.31 14.35 -13.09
CA ASP A 114 3.53 13.48 -13.97
C ASP A 114 4.40 12.46 -14.70
N LYS A 115 5.66 12.80 -14.96
CA LYS A 115 6.63 11.94 -15.64
C LYS A 115 7.52 11.15 -14.69
N PHE A 116 7.51 11.51 -13.40
CA PHE A 116 8.32 10.85 -12.37
C PHE A 116 9.82 10.87 -12.70
N ILE A 117 10.34 12.02 -13.14
CA ILE A 117 11.74 12.23 -13.52
C ILE A 117 12.13 13.69 -13.27
N ASP A 118 13.35 13.92 -12.82
CA ASP A 118 13.97 15.26 -12.83
C ASP A 118 14.65 15.52 -14.16
N TYR A 119 14.29 16.62 -14.82
CA TYR A 119 14.74 16.90 -16.20
C TYR A 119 16.19 17.42 -16.29
N VAL A 120 16.78 17.87 -15.19
CA VAL A 120 18.18 18.33 -15.18
C VAL A 120 19.13 17.18 -14.90
N THR A 121 18.83 16.36 -13.90
CA THR A 121 19.69 15.23 -13.52
C THR A 121 19.35 13.95 -14.27
N GLU A 122 18.22 13.91 -14.98
CA GLU A 122 17.64 12.73 -15.61
C GLU A 122 17.35 11.58 -14.61
N GLU A 123 17.42 11.87 -13.30
CA GLU A 123 17.13 10.88 -12.27
C GLU A 123 15.63 10.57 -12.24
N PRO A 124 15.21 9.30 -12.41
CA PRO A 124 13.82 8.91 -12.28
C PRO A 124 13.42 8.86 -10.81
N TYR A 125 12.11 8.82 -10.52
CA TYR A 125 11.57 8.55 -9.20
C TYR A 125 12.04 7.17 -8.71
N SER A 126 13.19 7.15 -8.05
CA SER A 126 13.96 5.96 -7.69
C SER A 126 14.23 5.89 -6.19
N ILE A 127 14.69 4.72 -5.73
CA ILE A 127 15.21 4.56 -4.36
C ILE A 127 16.30 5.61 -4.09
N ASN A 128 17.23 5.80 -5.03
CA ASN A 128 18.31 6.77 -4.86
C ASN A 128 17.76 8.21 -4.70
N MET A 129 16.87 8.65 -5.60
CA MET A 129 16.22 9.96 -5.50
C MET A 129 15.56 10.18 -4.15
N ILE A 130 14.80 9.20 -3.67
CA ILE A 130 14.09 9.28 -2.38
C ILE A 130 15.09 9.38 -1.22
N LEU A 131 16.05 8.45 -1.15
CA LEU A 131 17.03 8.43 -0.06
C LEU A 131 17.88 9.70 -0.02
N GLN A 132 18.26 10.26 -1.17
CA GLN A 132 18.95 11.55 -1.23
C GLN A 132 18.06 12.70 -0.72
N SER A 133 16.76 12.66 -1.08
CA SER A 133 15.80 13.70 -0.68
C SER A 133 15.57 13.74 0.84
N ILE A 134 15.56 12.57 1.50
CA ILE A 134 15.34 12.47 2.95
C ILE A 134 16.64 12.23 3.75
N LYS A 135 17.82 12.33 3.13
CA LYS A 135 19.10 12.03 3.78
C LYS A 135 19.30 12.77 5.11
N LYS A 136 18.90 14.04 5.18
CA LYS A 136 19.07 14.86 6.40
C LYS A 136 18.16 14.46 7.56
N THR A 137 17.13 13.67 7.31
CA THR A 137 16.19 13.20 8.33
C THR A 137 16.69 11.97 9.08
N GLY A 138 17.63 11.21 8.50
CA GLY A 138 18.09 9.92 9.05
C GLY A 138 17.11 8.75 8.85
N LEU A 139 15.96 8.96 8.19
CA LEU A 139 14.87 7.97 8.07
C LEU A 139 14.99 7.06 6.83
N GLY A 140 16.19 6.99 6.22
CA GLY A 140 16.36 6.18 5.00
C GLY A 140 16.06 4.69 5.19
N ASN A 141 16.51 4.09 6.28
CA ASN A 141 16.25 2.68 6.56
C ASN A 141 14.76 2.42 6.84
N ASP A 142 14.10 3.33 7.56
CA ASP A 142 12.67 3.20 7.83
C ASP A 142 11.85 3.26 6.53
N PHE A 143 12.25 4.14 5.59
CA PHE A 143 11.63 4.22 4.28
C PHE A 143 11.75 2.92 3.48
N LEU A 144 12.91 2.23 3.53
CA LEU A 144 13.16 1.02 2.76
C LEU A 144 12.23 -0.15 3.10
N ASN A 145 11.55 -0.12 4.24
CA ASN A 145 10.50 -1.08 4.59
C ASN A 145 9.28 -0.95 3.67
N ILE A 146 9.00 0.24 3.13
CA ILE A 146 7.84 0.50 2.28
C ILE A 146 7.88 -0.31 0.97
N PRO A 147 8.94 -0.27 0.15
CA PRO A 147 8.98 -1.08 -1.08
C PRO A 147 9.00 -2.60 -0.83
N ILE A 148 9.50 -3.08 0.32
CA ILE A 148 9.40 -4.50 0.70
C ILE A 148 7.93 -4.86 1.03
N PHE A 149 7.23 -4.02 1.79
CA PHE A 149 5.80 -4.19 2.03
C PHE A 149 4.98 -4.11 0.74
N ASP A 150 5.28 -3.15 -0.13
CA ASP A 150 4.62 -3.03 -1.45
C ASP A 150 4.90 -4.27 -2.33
N ALA A 151 6.09 -4.88 -2.22
CA ALA A 151 6.37 -6.15 -2.87
C ALA A 151 5.53 -7.30 -2.33
N LEU A 152 5.20 -7.33 -1.04
CA LEU A 152 4.34 -8.35 -0.44
C LEU A 152 2.90 -8.23 -0.93
N ILE A 153 2.31 -7.05 -0.84
CA ILE A 153 0.90 -6.82 -1.21
C ILE A 153 0.68 -6.55 -2.70
N GLY A 154 1.76 -6.35 -3.48
CA GLY A 154 1.69 -6.03 -4.91
C GLY A 154 1.18 -4.63 -5.20
N ASN A 155 1.48 -3.66 -4.35
CA ASN A 155 1.07 -2.27 -4.55
C ASN A 155 1.79 -1.63 -5.73
N SER A 156 1.05 -1.17 -6.72
CA SER A 156 1.58 -0.60 -7.97
C SER A 156 1.51 0.93 -8.04
N ASP A 157 1.12 1.59 -6.94
CA ASP A 157 0.83 3.03 -6.93
C ASP A 157 1.49 3.81 -5.78
N ARG A 158 2.65 3.36 -5.30
CA ARG A 158 3.43 4.10 -4.30
C ARG A 158 4.14 5.28 -4.94
N HIS A 159 3.39 6.27 -5.41
CA HIS A 159 3.95 7.51 -5.93
C HIS A 159 4.37 8.46 -4.78
N HIS A 160 5.00 9.56 -5.14
CA HIS A 160 5.63 10.52 -4.22
C HIS A 160 4.68 11.20 -3.21
N SER A 161 3.36 11.14 -3.43
CA SER A 161 2.36 11.63 -2.47
C SER A 161 1.69 10.51 -1.66
N ASN A 162 2.04 9.23 -1.88
CA ASN A 162 1.51 8.09 -1.11
C ASN A 162 2.47 7.62 -0.01
N TRP A 163 3.42 8.45 0.37
CA TRP A 163 4.28 8.34 1.53
C TRP A 163 4.72 9.73 1.98
N GLY A 164 5.22 9.85 3.20
CA GLY A 164 5.71 11.10 3.72
C GLY A 164 6.43 10.94 5.05
N ILE A 165 6.72 12.07 5.65
CA ILE A 165 7.29 12.16 6.99
C ILE A 165 6.33 12.97 7.86
N VAL A 166 5.97 12.40 8.99
CA VAL A 166 5.20 13.10 10.02
C VAL A 166 6.16 13.87 10.90
N ARG A 167 5.85 15.14 11.12
CA ARG A 167 6.57 16.02 12.03
C ARG A 167 5.66 16.48 13.16
N ASN A 168 6.12 16.36 14.39
CA ASN A 168 5.47 16.97 15.53
C ASN A 168 5.82 18.46 15.56
N LYS A 169 4.82 19.33 15.51
CA LYS A 169 4.98 20.80 15.44
C LYS A 169 5.50 21.42 16.74
N ILE A 170 5.38 20.70 17.86
CA ILE A 170 5.76 21.20 19.19
C ILE A 170 7.22 20.87 19.50
N ASN A 171 7.61 19.59 19.36
CA ASN A 171 8.95 19.13 19.76
C ASN A 171 9.90 18.90 18.58
N GLY A 172 9.38 18.96 17.35
CA GLY A 172 10.17 18.77 16.13
C GLY A 172 10.53 17.31 15.81
N GLU A 173 10.06 16.33 16.57
CA GLU A 173 10.27 14.91 16.28
C GLU A 173 9.69 14.54 14.92
N ILE A 174 10.42 13.67 14.22
CA ILE A 174 10.03 13.20 12.88
C ILE A 174 10.04 11.69 12.82
N ARG A 175 9.14 11.12 12.02
CA ARG A 175 9.08 9.68 11.70
C ARG A 175 8.54 9.47 10.28
N ILE A 176 8.78 8.32 9.69
CA ILE A 176 8.06 7.93 8.48
C ILE A 176 6.55 7.92 8.78
N SER A 177 5.75 8.42 7.86
CA SER A 177 4.30 8.39 8.03
C SER A 177 3.79 6.95 8.12
N PRO A 178 2.74 6.67 8.89
CA PRO A 178 1.98 5.44 8.73
C PRO A 178 1.67 5.21 7.24
N LEU A 179 1.68 3.96 6.79
CA LEU A 179 1.30 3.62 5.42
C LEU A 179 -0.16 4.01 5.15
N TYR A 180 -0.43 4.59 4.01
CA TYR A 180 -1.77 4.93 3.54
C TYR A 180 -1.87 4.71 2.03
N ASP A 181 -3.09 4.72 1.51
CA ASP A 181 -3.42 4.57 0.08
C ASP A 181 -2.84 3.28 -0.54
N ASN A 182 -3.16 2.15 0.11
CA ASN A 182 -2.73 0.82 -0.31
C ASN A 182 -3.74 0.10 -1.21
N GLY A 183 -4.82 0.77 -1.62
CA GLY A 183 -5.93 0.17 -2.38
C GLY A 183 -5.54 -0.37 -3.76
N SER A 184 -4.47 0.16 -4.38
CA SER A 184 -3.96 -0.31 -5.68
C SER A 184 -3.10 -1.58 -5.56
N SER A 185 -3.54 -2.55 -4.76
CA SER A 185 -2.81 -3.77 -4.40
C SER A 185 -3.71 -5.02 -4.46
N LEU A 186 -3.18 -6.17 -4.08
CA LEU A 186 -3.92 -7.41 -3.79
C LEU A 186 -4.88 -7.84 -4.91
N CYS A 187 -4.50 -7.67 -6.17
CA CYS A 187 -5.34 -8.06 -7.32
C CYS A 187 -6.73 -7.40 -7.33
N CYS A 188 -6.89 -6.20 -6.75
CA CYS A 188 -8.18 -5.51 -6.57
C CYS A 188 -8.96 -5.28 -7.87
N LEU A 189 -8.31 -5.31 -9.02
CA LEU A 189 -8.92 -5.10 -10.33
C LEU A 189 -9.39 -6.41 -11.00
N ILE A 190 -9.14 -7.58 -10.41
CA ILE A 190 -9.52 -8.87 -10.99
C ILE A 190 -11.03 -9.10 -10.84
N ASN A 191 -11.68 -9.38 -11.95
CA ASN A 191 -13.09 -9.77 -11.92
C ASN A 191 -13.24 -11.18 -11.34
N PRO A 192 -14.15 -11.43 -10.39
CA PRO A 192 -14.40 -12.76 -9.84
C PRO A 192 -14.67 -13.86 -10.88
N LYS A 193 -15.23 -13.50 -12.05
CA LYS A 193 -15.48 -14.42 -13.16
C LYS A 193 -14.20 -14.96 -13.80
N ASP A 194 -13.11 -14.19 -13.74
CA ASP A 194 -11.84 -14.55 -14.37
C ASP A 194 -10.91 -15.34 -13.46
N VAL A 195 -11.20 -15.40 -12.17
CA VAL A 195 -10.33 -16.05 -11.16
C VAL A 195 -10.02 -17.51 -11.54
N GLN A 196 -11.02 -18.28 -11.95
CA GLN A 196 -10.81 -19.69 -12.33
C GLN A 196 -9.86 -19.85 -13.52
N ASN A 197 -9.87 -18.88 -14.46
CA ASN A 197 -8.93 -18.87 -15.57
C ASN A 197 -7.49 -18.62 -15.09
N PHE A 198 -7.31 -17.73 -14.12
CA PHE A 198 -6.00 -17.52 -13.50
C PHE A 198 -5.52 -18.74 -12.73
N LEU A 199 -6.36 -19.36 -11.91
CA LEU A 199 -5.98 -20.50 -11.07
C LEU A 199 -5.66 -21.76 -11.89
N ARG A 200 -6.32 -21.97 -13.05
CA ARG A 200 -6.08 -23.10 -13.94
C ARG A 200 -4.90 -22.94 -14.88
N ASP A 201 -4.59 -21.70 -15.27
CA ASP A 201 -3.49 -21.40 -16.19
C ASP A 201 -2.26 -20.96 -15.38
N LYS A 202 -1.31 -21.89 -15.24
CA LYS A 202 -0.08 -21.66 -14.48
C LYS A 202 0.67 -20.42 -14.96
N THR A 203 0.76 -20.20 -16.28
CA THR A 203 1.49 -19.05 -16.85
C THR A 203 0.82 -17.73 -16.51
N ARG A 204 -0.50 -17.66 -16.60
CA ARG A 204 -1.27 -16.48 -16.19
C ARG A 204 -1.16 -16.19 -14.72
N LEU A 205 -1.23 -17.23 -13.88
CA LEU A 205 -1.08 -17.10 -12.42
C LEU A 205 0.32 -16.61 -12.05
N GLU A 206 1.37 -17.19 -12.63
CA GLU A 206 2.75 -16.73 -12.45
C GLU A 206 2.92 -15.25 -12.86
N SER A 207 2.40 -14.89 -14.02
CA SER A 207 2.45 -13.52 -14.50
C SER A 207 1.72 -12.56 -13.55
N LEU A 208 0.52 -12.92 -13.07
CA LEU A 208 -0.24 -12.11 -12.13
C LEU A 208 0.52 -11.89 -10.82
N ILE A 209 1.12 -12.93 -10.27
CA ILE A 209 1.80 -12.90 -8.98
C ILE A 209 3.13 -12.16 -9.06
N PHE A 210 3.93 -12.40 -10.11
CA PHE A 210 5.33 -11.98 -10.13
C PHE A 210 5.68 -10.87 -11.11
N SER A 211 4.91 -10.68 -12.18
CA SER A 211 5.34 -9.82 -13.29
C SER A 211 4.38 -8.68 -13.61
N LYS A 212 3.07 -8.89 -13.45
CA LYS A 212 2.05 -7.95 -13.91
C LYS A 212 2.01 -6.67 -13.07
N SER A 213 2.18 -6.80 -11.75
CA SER A 213 2.31 -5.67 -10.85
C SER A 213 3.77 -5.21 -10.81
N LYS A 214 4.01 -3.93 -11.09
CA LYS A 214 5.33 -3.31 -11.05
C LYS A 214 5.36 -2.18 -10.05
N SER A 215 6.51 -2.01 -9.39
CA SER A 215 6.72 -0.90 -8.47
C SER A 215 6.62 0.44 -9.21
N MET A 216 6.06 1.44 -8.55
CA MET A 216 6.12 2.83 -8.97
C MET A 216 7.53 3.41 -8.75
N ILE A 217 8.19 2.99 -7.69
CA ILE A 217 9.57 3.35 -7.38
C ILE A 217 10.51 2.56 -8.27
N ARG A 218 11.45 3.23 -8.94
CA ARG A 218 12.44 2.64 -9.84
C ARG A 218 13.74 2.33 -9.08
N TRP A 219 14.63 1.59 -9.73
CA TRP A 219 16.00 1.46 -9.24
C TRP A 219 16.91 2.52 -9.86
N SER A 220 17.17 2.42 -11.15
CA SER A 220 18.10 3.33 -11.86
C SER A 220 17.64 3.71 -13.26
N LYS A 221 16.64 3.03 -13.81
CA LYS A 221 16.12 3.29 -15.17
C LYS A 221 14.74 3.94 -15.12
N PRO A 222 14.36 4.74 -16.12
CA PRO A 222 13.04 5.39 -16.17
C PRO A 222 11.86 4.40 -16.19
N ASN A 223 12.07 3.19 -16.70
CA ASN A 223 11.02 2.18 -16.76
C ASN A 223 10.71 1.60 -15.36
N ARG A 224 9.45 1.29 -15.14
CA ARG A 224 9.00 0.62 -13.91
C ARG A 224 9.62 -0.77 -13.80
N ILE A 225 10.15 -1.07 -12.64
CA ILE A 225 10.80 -2.33 -12.28
C ILE A 225 9.80 -3.31 -11.63
N GLY A 226 10.04 -4.61 -11.74
CA GLY A 226 9.31 -5.62 -10.98
C GLY A 226 9.55 -5.49 -9.47
N HIS A 227 8.53 -5.80 -8.64
CA HIS A 227 8.67 -5.70 -7.18
C HIS A 227 9.81 -6.56 -6.63
N PHE A 228 9.96 -7.79 -7.12
CA PHE A 228 10.98 -8.71 -6.61
C PHE A 228 12.38 -8.38 -7.13
N GLU A 229 12.48 -7.82 -8.32
CA GLU A 229 13.74 -7.28 -8.85
C GLU A 229 14.18 -6.08 -8.01
N LEU A 230 13.23 -5.19 -7.65
CA LEU A 230 13.51 -4.07 -6.74
C LEU A 230 13.91 -4.56 -5.35
N ALA A 231 13.21 -5.55 -4.80
CA ALA A 231 13.53 -6.15 -3.51
C ALA A 231 14.92 -6.80 -3.49
N GLN A 232 15.33 -7.44 -4.60
CA GLN A 232 16.69 -7.98 -4.75
C GLN A 232 17.74 -6.87 -4.72
N HIS A 233 17.53 -5.79 -5.48
CA HIS A 233 18.43 -4.64 -5.44
C HIS A 233 18.53 -3.99 -4.06
N ILE A 234 17.38 -3.88 -3.36
CA ILE A 234 17.36 -3.36 -1.99
C ILE A 234 18.15 -4.27 -1.04
N LYS A 235 17.94 -5.59 -1.11
CA LYS A 235 18.73 -6.55 -0.35
C LYS A 235 20.23 -6.38 -0.59
N ASP A 236 20.64 -6.32 -1.85
CA ASP A 236 22.06 -6.30 -2.23
C ASP A 236 22.79 -5.03 -1.76
N ASN A 237 22.06 -3.91 -1.57
CA ASN A 237 22.65 -2.62 -1.22
C ASN A 237 22.28 -2.12 0.19
N TYR A 238 21.21 -2.64 0.80
CA TYR A 238 20.65 -2.14 2.06
C TYR A 238 20.12 -3.28 2.95
N TYR A 239 20.82 -4.40 3.00
CA TYR A 239 20.41 -5.61 3.73
C TYR A 239 20.04 -5.31 5.19
N ASP A 240 20.96 -4.67 5.94
CA ASP A 240 20.78 -4.39 7.37
C ASP A 240 19.57 -3.49 7.65
N GLY A 241 19.21 -2.61 6.71
CA GLY A 241 18.05 -1.73 6.83
C GLY A 241 16.71 -2.42 6.60
N THR A 242 16.69 -3.64 6.03
CA THR A 242 15.47 -4.31 5.60
C THR A 242 15.30 -5.74 6.11
N ILE A 243 16.35 -6.35 6.67
CA ILE A 243 16.24 -7.73 7.16
C ILE A 243 15.17 -7.88 8.24
N SER A 244 15.02 -6.90 9.12
CA SER A 244 14.04 -6.94 10.21
C SER A 244 12.59 -7.06 9.72
N ILE A 245 12.20 -6.37 8.64
CA ILE A 245 10.85 -6.51 8.08
C ILE A 245 10.67 -7.88 7.41
N VAL A 246 11.73 -8.41 6.80
CA VAL A 246 11.67 -9.74 6.17
C VAL A 246 11.58 -10.84 7.21
N ASP A 247 12.26 -10.71 8.34
CA ASP A 247 12.09 -11.60 9.50
C ASP A 247 10.64 -11.63 9.97
N LYS A 248 10.02 -10.48 10.15
CA LYS A 248 8.60 -10.40 10.51
C LYS A 248 7.69 -11.02 9.44
N ILE A 249 7.97 -10.82 8.15
CA ILE A 249 7.24 -11.46 7.06
C ILE A 249 7.36 -12.99 7.15
N ARG A 250 8.55 -13.52 7.50
CA ARG A 250 8.79 -14.95 7.67
C ARG A 250 8.10 -15.50 8.92
N ASP A 251 8.25 -14.83 10.05
CA ASP A 251 7.93 -15.39 11.35
C ASP A 251 6.49 -15.06 11.80
N ASP A 252 6.01 -13.83 11.57
CA ASP A 252 4.72 -13.38 12.07
C ASP A 252 3.59 -13.57 11.05
N LEU A 253 3.87 -13.50 9.73
CA LEU A 253 2.86 -13.63 8.69
C LEU A 253 2.76 -15.07 8.15
N SER A 254 2.41 -16.03 9.00
CA SER A 254 2.25 -17.43 8.59
C SER A 254 1.12 -17.63 7.57
N ASN A 255 1.14 -18.78 6.86
CA ASN A 255 0.06 -19.17 5.94
C ASN A 255 -1.30 -19.22 6.63
N THR A 256 -1.34 -19.66 7.91
CA THR A 256 -2.55 -19.65 8.73
C THR A 256 -3.02 -18.22 8.99
N LYS A 257 -2.11 -17.31 9.37
CA LYS A 257 -2.46 -15.91 9.60
C LYS A 257 -3.02 -15.23 8.34
N ILE A 258 -2.44 -15.49 7.17
CA ILE A 258 -2.95 -15.00 5.88
C ILE A 258 -4.36 -15.57 5.63
N LYS A 259 -4.58 -16.86 5.89
CA LYS A 259 -5.88 -17.51 5.72
C LYS A 259 -6.93 -16.91 6.66
N ASP A 260 -6.56 -16.64 7.90
CA ASP A 260 -7.46 -16.05 8.92
C ASP A 260 -7.85 -14.61 8.55
N ILE A 261 -6.89 -13.79 8.09
CA ILE A 261 -7.17 -12.43 7.62
C ILE A 261 -8.19 -12.47 6.47
N ILE A 262 -7.93 -13.27 5.43
CA ILE A 262 -8.80 -13.34 4.24
C ILE A 262 -10.14 -13.99 4.59
N GLY A 263 -10.15 -15.02 5.42
CA GLY A 263 -11.35 -15.74 5.87
C GLY A 263 -12.27 -14.94 6.78
N GLY A 264 -11.73 -13.88 7.43
CA GLY A 264 -12.48 -13.01 8.32
C GLY A 264 -13.53 -12.12 7.64
N TYR A 265 -13.58 -12.08 6.31
CA TYR A 265 -14.54 -11.29 5.56
C TYR A 265 -15.78 -12.09 5.15
N ASP A 266 -16.94 -11.43 5.17
CA ASP A 266 -18.16 -11.99 4.59
C ASP A 266 -18.03 -12.16 3.06
N ASP A 267 -18.71 -13.15 2.49
CA ASP A 267 -18.69 -13.45 1.04
C ASP A 267 -19.35 -12.34 0.18
N ILE A 268 -20.18 -11.51 0.82
CA ILE A 268 -20.74 -10.30 0.20
C ILE A 268 -19.66 -9.23 0.02
N ILE A 269 -18.69 -9.15 0.95
CA ILE A 269 -17.60 -8.18 0.91
C ILE A 269 -16.53 -8.66 -0.07
N ILE A 270 -16.07 -9.91 0.09
CA ILE A 270 -15.05 -10.51 -0.77
C ILE A 270 -15.58 -11.84 -1.30
N ASN A 271 -15.80 -11.90 -2.60
CA ASN A 271 -16.26 -13.12 -3.26
C ASN A 271 -15.33 -14.32 -2.93
N PRO A 272 -15.85 -15.52 -2.65
CA PRO A 272 -15.05 -16.70 -2.29
C PRO A 272 -13.92 -17.02 -3.28
N ARG A 273 -14.15 -16.84 -4.58
CA ARG A 273 -13.11 -17.04 -5.60
C ARG A 273 -11.98 -16.01 -5.49
N ILE A 274 -12.30 -14.77 -5.16
CA ILE A 274 -11.28 -13.75 -4.89
C ILE A 274 -10.49 -14.10 -3.63
N LYS A 275 -11.13 -14.60 -2.56
CA LYS A 275 -10.44 -15.06 -1.36
C LYS A 275 -9.41 -16.17 -1.68
N GLU A 276 -9.79 -17.13 -2.52
CA GLU A 276 -8.90 -18.21 -2.99
C GLU A 276 -7.69 -17.62 -3.73
N LEU A 277 -7.91 -16.70 -4.66
CA LEU A 277 -6.84 -16.05 -5.40
C LEU A 277 -5.92 -15.25 -4.49
N LEU A 278 -6.47 -14.46 -3.56
CA LEU A 278 -5.72 -13.66 -2.60
C LEU A 278 -4.82 -14.52 -1.72
N TYR A 279 -5.33 -15.67 -1.27
CA TYR A 279 -4.55 -16.62 -0.48
C TYR A 279 -3.33 -17.11 -1.26
N VAL A 280 -3.54 -17.62 -2.48
CA VAL A 280 -2.44 -18.08 -3.34
C VAL A 280 -1.46 -16.94 -3.66
N PHE A 281 -1.98 -15.75 -3.97
CA PHE A 281 -1.19 -14.57 -4.28
C PHE A 281 -0.26 -14.19 -3.12
N LEU A 282 -0.79 -14.04 -1.91
CA LEU A 282 -0.02 -13.61 -0.75
C LEU A 282 1.01 -14.66 -0.31
N ILE A 283 0.65 -15.93 -0.26
CA ILE A 283 1.60 -17.00 0.13
C ILE A 283 2.79 -17.03 -0.83
N ARG A 284 2.53 -16.96 -2.13
CA ARG A 284 3.60 -17.06 -3.13
C ARG A 284 4.50 -15.83 -3.13
N ARG A 285 3.93 -14.63 -2.95
CA ARG A 285 4.72 -13.40 -2.84
C ARG A 285 5.53 -13.36 -1.55
N ARG A 286 4.93 -13.78 -0.43
CA ARG A 286 5.64 -13.97 0.85
C ARG A 286 6.83 -14.91 0.68
N LYS A 287 6.60 -16.11 0.12
CA LYS A 287 7.69 -17.07 -0.13
C LYS A 287 8.79 -16.44 -0.97
N LYS A 288 8.46 -15.76 -2.07
CA LYS A 288 9.46 -15.14 -2.96
C LYS A 288 10.30 -14.07 -2.26
N ILE A 289 9.72 -13.27 -1.35
CA ILE A 289 10.49 -12.30 -0.55
C ILE A 289 11.46 -13.03 0.38
N ILE A 290 11.01 -14.08 1.05
CA ILE A 290 11.84 -14.90 1.93
C ILE A 290 12.98 -15.54 1.12
N ASP A 291 12.66 -16.15 -0.02
CA ASP A 291 13.67 -16.77 -0.91
C ASP A 291 14.72 -15.76 -1.39
N ILE A 292 14.34 -14.51 -1.66
CA ILE A 292 15.28 -13.44 -2.02
C ILE A 292 16.30 -13.23 -0.89
N TYR A 293 15.89 -13.17 0.37
CA TYR A 293 16.75 -12.80 1.48
C TYR A 293 17.54 -14.00 2.05
N TYR A 294 16.94 -15.18 2.10
CA TYR A 294 17.51 -16.36 2.74
C TYR A 294 18.00 -17.43 1.77
N GLY A 295 17.71 -17.29 0.47
CA GLY A 295 17.92 -18.34 -0.51
C GLY A 295 16.69 -19.25 -0.65
N GLU A 296 16.60 -19.96 -1.75
CA GLU A 296 15.57 -20.99 -1.91
C GLU A 296 15.90 -22.15 -0.99
N GLU A 297 15.05 -22.47 -0.01
CA GLU A 297 15.15 -23.74 0.68
C GLU A 297 14.94 -24.84 -0.38
N GLU A 298 15.95 -25.70 -0.60
CA GLU A 298 15.80 -26.91 -1.42
C GLU A 298 14.63 -27.70 -0.83
N GLY A 299 13.54 -27.79 -1.60
CA GLY A 299 12.26 -28.23 -1.12
C GLY A 299 12.24 -29.65 -0.57
N GLU A 300 11.55 -29.79 0.58
CA GLU A 300 10.88 -31.04 0.92
C GLU A 300 9.63 -31.27 0.05
#